data_3b3da44c98088c6b893e049c336c3262
#
_entry.id   3b3da44c98088c6b893e049c336c3262
#
_cell.length_a   1.000
_cell.length_b   1.000
_cell.length_c   1.000
_cell.angle_alpha   90.00
_cell.angle_beta   90.00
_cell.angle_gamma   90.00
#
_symmetry.space_group_name_H-M   'P 1'
#
loop_
_entity.id
_entity.type
_entity.pdbx_description
1 polymer ?
#
loop_
_entity_poly.entity_id
_entity_poly.type
_entity_poly.pdbx_seq_one_letter_code
_entity_poly.pdbx_strand_id
1 'polypeptide(L)'
;MVLTFKCKDTQELYDTGVNRRFASIARVALRKLDMIAAATKIETLRVPPGNRLEPLQGSRKVQWSIRINDQWRICFRWGGANAEDVEIVDYH
;
A
#
# COMPACT_ATOMS: atom_id res chain seq x y z
N MET A 1 -5.76 -13.51 4.90
CA MET A 1 -4.42 -12.97 4.65
C MET A 1 -4.09 -11.86 5.63
N VAL A 2 -2.88 -11.83 6.12
CA VAL A 2 -2.46 -10.86 7.13
C VAL A 2 -1.48 -9.89 6.52
N LEU A 3 -1.79 -8.60 6.63
CA LEU A 3 -0.85 -7.53 6.30
C LEU A 3 -0.03 -7.20 7.54
N THR A 4 1.25 -6.92 7.36
CA THR A 4 2.05 -6.29 8.40
C THR A 4 2.29 -4.85 8.04
N PHE A 5 2.41 -3.99 9.03
CA PHE A 5 2.50 -2.55 8.82
C PHE A 5 3.77 -1.98 9.41
N LYS A 6 4.40 -1.09 8.69
CA LYS A 6 5.56 -0.36 9.17
C LYS A 6 5.17 0.90 9.93
N CYS A 7 3.98 1.42 9.67
CA CYS A 7 3.50 2.71 10.17
C CYS A 7 2.21 2.51 10.96
N LYS A 8 2.17 3.02 12.18
CA LYS A 8 0.98 2.90 13.04
C LYS A 8 -0.23 3.61 12.44
N ASP A 9 -0.01 4.75 11.78
CA ASP A 9 -1.12 5.49 11.19
C ASP A 9 -1.76 4.71 10.05
N THR A 10 -0.96 4.02 9.24
CA THR A 10 -1.48 3.18 8.17
C THR A 10 -2.26 2.01 8.75
N GLN A 11 -1.75 1.39 9.80
CA GLN A 11 -2.43 0.29 10.46
C GLN A 11 -3.76 0.73 11.06
N GLU A 12 -3.78 1.88 11.73
CA GLU A 12 -5.00 2.42 12.31
C GLU A 12 -6.06 2.67 11.23
N LEU A 13 -5.64 3.27 10.11
CA LEU A 13 -6.56 3.50 9.00
C LEU A 13 -7.16 2.19 8.51
N TYR A 14 -6.32 1.17 8.33
CA TYR A 14 -6.78 -0.12 7.83
C TYR A 14 -7.73 -0.80 8.81
N ASP A 15 -7.39 -0.77 10.11
CA ASP A 15 -8.16 -1.48 11.14
C ASP A 15 -9.46 -0.80 11.49
N THR A 16 -9.49 0.54 11.51
CA THR A 16 -10.64 1.30 11.98
C THR A 16 -11.36 2.08 10.89
N GLY A 17 -10.72 2.28 9.75
CA GLY A 17 -11.27 3.10 8.67
C GLY A 17 -11.06 4.60 8.87
N VAL A 18 -10.42 4.99 9.97
CA VAL A 18 -10.25 6.41 10.32
C VAL A 18 -8.82 6.66 10.77
N ASN A 19 -8.23 7.72 10.21
CA ASN A 19 -6.95 8.23 10.68
C ASN A 19 -6.85 9.70 10.30
N ARG A 20 -6.50 10.56 11.25
CA ARG A 20 -6.45 11.99 11.04
C ARG A 20 -5.48 12.40 9.93
N ARG A 21 -4.32 11.76 9.90
CA ARG A 21 -3.28 12.07 8.92
C ARG A 21 -3.72 11.80 7.49
N PHE A 22 -4.53 10.76 7.31
CA PHE A 22 -4.96 10.31 5.98
C PHE A 22 -6.41 10.62 5.68
N ALA A 23 -7.02 11.55 6.42
CA ALA A 23 -8.46 11.81 6.30
C ALA A 23 -8.88 12.16 4.87
N SER A 24 -8.08 12.95 4.17
CA SER A 24 -8.42 13.40 2.81
C SER A 24 -8.34 12.30 1.75
N ILE A 25 -7.63 11.22 2.04
CA ILE A 25 -7.42 10.12 1.09
C ILE A 25 -7.97 8.80 1.58
N ALA A 26 -8.65 8.80 2.72
CA ALA A 26 -9.03 7.56 3.42
C ALA A 26 -9.80 6.58 2.52
N ARG A 27 -10.79 7.06 1.77
CA ARG A 27 -11.61 6.18 0.93
C ARG A 27 -10.77 5.44 -0.12
N VAL A 28 -9.93 6.19 -0.84
CA VAL A 28 -9.09 5.60 -1.89
C VAL A 28 -8.01 4.73 -1.28
N ALA A 29 -7.40 5.20 -0.19
CA ALA A 29 -6.35 4.44 0.50
C ALA A 29 -6.88 3.09 1.00
N LEU A 30 -8.07 3.08 1.62
CA LEU A 30 -8.67 1.83 2.10
C LEU A 30 -8.94 0.85 0.97
N ARG A 31 -9.46 1.34 -0.14
CA ARG A 31 -9.71 0.49 -1.31
C ARG A 31 -8.41 -0.13 -1.82
N LYS A 32 -7.33 0.66 -1.88
CA LYS A 32 -6.03 0.16 -2.35
C LYS A 32 -5.43 -0.83 -1.35
N LEU A 33 -5.56 -0.55 -0.05
CA LEU A 33 -5.10 -1.48 0.98
C LEU A 33 -5.83 -2.82 0.88
N ASP A 34 -7.13 -2.80 0.61
CA ASP A 34 -7.90 -4.02 0.42
C ASP A 34 -7.42 -4.80 -0.81
N MET A 35 -7.07 -4.10 -1.89
CA MET A 35 -6.51 -4.75 -3.07
C MET A 35 -5.20 -5.47 -2.74
N ILE A 36 -4.33 -4.81 -1.96
CA ILE A 36 -3.05 -5.41 -1.55
C ILE A 36 -3.30 -6.62 -0.67
N ALA A 37 -4.25 -6.51 0.26
CA ALA A 37 -4.58 -7.62 1.17
C ALA A 37 -5.12 -8.83 0.43
N ALA A 38 -5.89 -8.60 -0.63
CA ALA A 38 -6.52 -9.67 -1.41
C ALA A 38 -5.58 -10.30 -2.45
N ALA A 39 -4.49 -9.60 -2.81
CA ALA A 39 -3.62 -10.07 -3.87
C ALA A 39 -2.81 -11.28 -3.45
N THR A 40 -2.80 -12.31 -4.29
CA THR A 40 -1.96 -13.49 -4.10
C THR A 40 -0.73 -13.46 -4.99
N LYS A 41 -0.73 -12.59 -5.99
CA LYS A 41 0.38 -12.38 -6.91
C LYS A 41 0.58 -10.88 -7.07
N ILE A 42 1.84 -10.47 -7.15
CA ILE A 42 2.15 -9.04 -7.29
C ILE A 42 1.57 -8.48 -8.59
N GLU A 43 1.52 -9.27 -9.64
CA GLU A 43 0.99 -8.83 -10.94
C GLU A 43 -0.47 -8.40 -10.88
N THR A 44 -1.24 -8.94 -9.95
CA THR A 44 -2.64 -8.55 -9.76
C THR A 44 -2.77 -7.05 -9.51
N LEU A 45 -1.77 -6.46 -8.88
CA LEU A 45 -1.78 -5.03 -8.53
C LEU A 45 -1.47 -4.11 -9.72
N ARG A 46 -1.18 -4.65 -10.89
CA ARG A 46 -1.06 -3.85 -12.11
C ARG A 46 -2.41 -3.37 -12.63
N VAL A 47 -3.48 -3.94 -12.11
CA VAL A 47 -4.85 -3.58 -12.51
C VAL A 47 -5.58 -3.01 -11.29
N PRO A 48 -6.22 -1.86 -11.40
CA PRO A 48 -6.31 -0.98 -12.58
C PRO A 48 -4.98 -0.27 -12.88
N PRO A 49 -4.77 0.16 -14.13
CA PRO A 49 -3.52 0.83 -14.51
C PRO A 49 -3.18 2.06 -13.67
N GLY A 50 -4.20 2.72 -13.12
CA GLY A 50 -4.03 3.87 -12.24
C GLY A 50 -3.24 3.56 -10.97
N ASN A 51 -3.11 2.28 -10.59
CA ASN A 51 -2.28 1.88 -9.44
C ASN A 51 -0.81 2.18 -9.68
N ARG A 52 -0.37 2.17 -10.92
CA ARG A 52 1.02 2.41 -11.30
C ARG A 52 1.98 1.61 -10.42
N LEU A 53 1.79 0.29 -10.41
CA LEU A 53 2.65 -0.60 -9.66
C LEU A 53 4.10 -0.43 -10.12
N GLU A 54 4.97 -0.10 -9.18
CA GLU A 54 6.38 0.14 -9.48
C GLU A 54 7.28 -0.53 -8.46
N PRO A 55 8.39 -1.16 -8.90
CA PRO A 55 9.39 -1.62 -7.95
C PRO A 55 10.18 -0.42 -7.43
N LEU A 56 10.56 -0.48 -6.15
CA LEU A 56 11.39 0.56 -5.54
C LEU A 56 12.85 0.12 -5.59
N GLN A 57 13.73 1.08 -5.87
CA GLN A 57 15.16 0.80 -5.97
C GLN A 57 15.86 0.98 -4.63
N GLY A 58 17.05 0.37 -4.52
CA GLY A 58 17.92 0.58 -3.37
C GLY A 58 17.63 -0.29 -2.17
N SER A 59 16.69 -1.22 -2.28
CA SER A 59 16.36 -2.12 -1.20
C SER A 59 16.95 -3.50 -1.46
N ARG A 60 17.39 -4.18 -0.39
CA ARG A 60 17.86 -5.56 -0.49
C ARG A 60 16.72 -6.52 -0.78
N LYS A 61 15.52 -6.20 -0.33
CA LYS A 61 14.33 -6.98 -0.61
C LYS A 61 13.48 -6.19 -1.58
N VAL A 62 12.76 -6.90 -2.42
CA VAL A 62 11.92 -6.25 -3.42
C VAL A 62 10.83 -5.47 -2.71
N GLN A 63 10.87 -4.15 -2.88
CA GLN A 63 9.82 -3.27 -2.43
C GLN A 63 9.07 -2.74 -3.62
N TRP A 64 7.78 -2.51 -3.42
CA TRP A 64 6.88 -2.06 -4.46
C TRP A 64 6.04 -0.90 -3.94
N SER A 65 5.48 -0.14 -4.85
CA SER A 65 4.51 0.88 -4.48
C SER A 65 3.35 0.90 -5.45
N ILE A 66 2.18 1.28 -4.95
CA ILE A 66 1.04 1.62 -5.78
C ILE A 66 0.59 3.03 -5.45
N ARG A 67 0.01 3.70 -6.45
CA ARG A 67 -0.36 5.10 -6.36
C ARG A 67 -1.74 5.25 -5.74
N ILE A 68 -1.88 6.18 -4.80
CA ILE A 68 -3.18 6.61 -4.30
C ILE A 68 -3.63 7.84 -5.09
N ASN A 69 -2.78 8.86 -5.15
CA ASN A 69 -3.00 10.06 -5.96
C ASN A 69 -1.63 10.68 -6.27
N ASP A 70 -1.60 11.94 -6.72
CA ASP A 70 -0.35 12.60 -7.10
C ASP A 70 0.62 12.77 -5.93
N GLN A 71 0.11 12.78 -4.70
CA GLN A 71 0.91 13.03 -3.51
C GLN A 71 1.22 11.74 -2.74
N TRP A 72 0.29 10.81 -2.67
CA TRP A 72 0.39 9.67 -1.76
C TRP A 72 0.55 8.36 -2.51
N ARG A 73 1.41 7.47 -1.96
CA ARG A 73 1.59 6.11 -2.45
C ARG A 73 1.59 5.15 -1.27
N ILE A 74 1.29 3.88 -1.54
CA ILE A 74 1.42 2.80 -0.57
C ILE A 74 2.65 2.01 -0.93
N CYS A 75 3.60 1.93 -0.01
CA CYS A 75 4.83 1.17 -0.18
C CYS A 75 4.76 -0.11 0.65
N PHE A 76 5.29 -1.19 0.11
CA PHE A 76 5.27 -2.48 0.80
C PHE A 76 6.34 -3.40 0.24
N ARG A 77 6.70 -4.41 1.02
CA ARG A 77 7.55 -5.51 0.54
C ARG A 77 6.64 -6.67 0.15
N TRP A 78 7.04 -7.41 -0.85
CA TRP A 78 6.28 -8.58 -1.28
C TRP A 78 7.07 -9.83 -0.94
N GLY A 79 6.52 -10.66 -0.05
CA GLY A 79 7.14 -11.90 0.41
C GLY A 79 6.36 -13.11 -0.06
N GLY A 80 6.56 -13.50 -1.31
CA GLY A 80 5.88 -14.66 -1.86
C GLY A 80 4.43 -14.37 -2.22
N ALA A 81 3.52 -14.44 -1.25
CA ALA A 81 2.10 -14.24 -1.48
C ALA A 81 1.50 -13.16 -0.58
N ASN A 82 2.32 -12.49 0.22
CA ASN A 82 1.84 -11.52 1.20
C ASN A 82 2.61 -10.21 1.11
N ALA A 83 1.90 -9.12 1.35
CA ALA A 83 2.52 -7.81 1.50
C ALA A 83 2.97 -7.61 2.95
N GLU A 84 4.16 -7.06 3.12
CA GLU A 84 4.77 -6.83 4.42
C GLU A 84 5.25 -5.39 4.53
N ASP A 85 5.33 -4.88 5.76
CA ASP A 85 5.82 -3.53 6.04
C ASP A 85 5.08 -2.47 5.22
N VAL A 86 3.77 -2.57 5.21
CA VAL A 86 2.91 -1.67 4.44
C VAL A 86 2.90 -0.29 5.10
N GLU A 87 3.10 0.74 4.29
CA GLU A 87 3.01 2.12 4.78
C GLU A 87 2.51 3.06 3.69
N ILE A 88 1.76 4.06 4.09
CA ILE A 88 1.34 5.14 3.20
C ILE A 88 2.36 6.25 3.34
N VAL A 89 2.92 6.69 2.21
CA VAL A 89 3.96 7.71 2.21
C VAL A 89 3.56 8.91 1.35
N ASP A 90 4.05 10.06 1.76
CA ASP A 90 3.91 11.30 1.00
C ASP A 90 5.04 11.34 -0.03
N TYR A 91 4.66 11.35 -1.30
CA TYR A 91 5.60 11.18 -2.40
C TYR A 91 5.58 12.43 -3.28
N HIS A 92 6.53 13.28 -3.05
CA HIS A 92 6.67 14.49 -3.87
C HIS A 92 7.76 14.33 -4.88
#